data_174d5c20f08790a7180805af545eb347
#
_entry.id   174d5c20f08790a7180805af545eb347
#
_cell.length_a   1.000
_cell.length_b   1.000
_cell.length_c   1.000
_cell.angle_alpha   90.00
_cell.angle_beta   90.00
_cell.angle_gamma   90.00
#
_symmetry.space_group_name_H-M   'P 1'
#
loop_
_entity.id
_entity.type
_entity.pdbx_description
1 polymer ?
#
loop_
_entity_poly.entity_id
_entity_poly.type
_entity_poly.pdbx_seq_one_letter_code
_entity_poly.pdbx_strand_id
1 'polypeptide(L)'
;KRKDLNIPEDAFVVGMVGRMSPQKAPDVFIRMAKQVKEKVPNAHFIIVGNGNQEDEIRKYAKDNGFSESLHITGWVDNPMSYIELFDVACLLSRWEGFGLVLPEYMMAGKPIVASRADAIPNIIRDGENGLLVEVDDVAGAGKAVLRIYREDELRDRLVAQGMKDVHDRFNAQRVSEEHGKLFEKYAAKKL
;
A
#
# COMPACT_ATOMS: atom_id res chain seq x y z
N LYS A 1 -13.44 7.84 -11.36
CA LYS A 1 -12.91 6.47 -11.15
C LYS A 1 -13.80 5.61 -10.25
N ARG A 2 -14.32 6.12 -9.08
CA ARG A 2 -15.26 5.34 -8.24
C ARG A 2 -16.48 4.85 -9.06
N LYS A 3 -17.07 5.72 -9.89
CA LYS A 3 -18.19 5.36 -10.78
C LYS A 3 -17.82 4.31 -11.82
N ASP A 4 -16.63 4.40 -12.39
CA ASP A 4 -16.14 3.45 -13.41
C ASP A 4 -15.98 2.04 -12.82
N LEU A 5 -15.72 1.95 -11.53
CA LEU A 5 -15.58 0.70 -10.77
C LEU A 5 -16.86 0.30 -10.02
N ASN A 6 -17.96 1.03 -10.17
CA ASN A 6 -19.20 0.83 -9.40
C ASN A 6 -18.98 0.84 -7.87
N ILE A 7 -18.06 1.69 -7.39
CA ILE A 7 -17.79 1.86 -5.97
C ILE A 7 -18.69 2.99 -5.43
N PRO A 8 -19.50 2.75 -4.39
CA PRO A 8 -20.31 3.79 -3.75
C PRO A 8 -19.47 4.96 -3.25
N GLU A 9 -20.06 6.16 -3.25
CA GLU A 9 -19.35 7.40 -2.82
C GLU A 9 -18.89 7.33 -1.34
N ASP A 10 -19.69 6.68 -0.48
CA ASP A 10 -19.44 6.47 0.94
C ASP A 10 -18.68 5.18 1.27
N ALA A 11 -18.23 4.43 0.26
CA ALA A 11 -17.49 3.20 0.47
C ALA A 11 -16.12 3.46 1.10
N PHE A 12 -15.76 2.63 2.08
CA PHE A 12 -14.40 2.56 2.60
C PHE A 12 -13.53 1.70 1.66
N VAL A 13 -12.48 2.28 1.10
CA VAL A 13 -11.65 1.66 0.07
C VAL A 13 -10.27 1.29 0.61
N VAL A 14 -9.95 0.00 0.56
CA VAL A 14 -8.61 -0.52 0.86
C VAL A 14 -7.95 -0.97 -0.43
N GLY A 15 -6.74 -0.51 -0.71
CA GLY A 15 -6.09 -0.79 -1.97
C GLY A 15 -4.65 -1.29 -1.85
N MET A 16 -4.22 -2.03 -2.88
CA MET A 16 -2.83 -2.36 -3.11
C MET A 16 -2.45 -2.12 -4.56
N VAL A 17 -1.20 -1.75 -4.79
CA VAL A 17 -0.60 -1.63 -6.12
C VAL A 17 0.57 -2.60 -6.23
N GLY A 18 0.55 -3.45 -7.22
CA GLY A 18 1.63 -4.38 -7.47
C GLY A 18 1.23 -5.59 -8.27
N ARG A 19 2.24 -6.37 -8.67
CA ARG A 19 2.03 -7.63 -9.38
C ARG A 19 1.34 -8.64 -8.46
N MET A 20 0.31 -9.32 -8.96
CA MET A 20 -0.30 -10.44 -8.23
C MET A 20 0.60 -11.68 -8.32
N SER A 21 1.60 -11.71 -7.46
CA SER A 21 2.63 -12.76 -7.35
C SER A 21 2.88 -13.10 -5.88
N PRO A 22 3.48 -14.26 -5.57
CA PRO A 22 3.82 -14.64 -4.19
C PRO A 22 4.62 -13.59 -3.43
N GLN A 23 5.46 -12.82 -4.11
CA GLN A 23 6.23 -11.72 -3.53
C GLN A 23 5.33 -10.64 -2.94
N LYS A 24 4.34 -10.18 -3.69
CA LYS A 24 3.44 -9.09 -3.30
C LYS A 24 2.28 -9.53 -2.41
N ALA A 25 2.16 -10.85 -2.21
CA ALA A 25 1.21 -11.49 -1.30
C ALA A 25 -0.26 -11.02 -1.45
N PRO A 26 -0.84 -11.03 -2.67
CA PRO A 26 -2.25 -10.69 -2.84
C PRO A 26 -3.17 -11.67 -2.12
N ASP A 27 -2.71 -12.88 -1.84
CA ASP A 27 -3.41 -13.89 -1.03
C ASP A 27 -3.55 -13.45 0.45
N VAL A 28 -2.56 -12.78 1.01
CA VAL A 28 -2.64 -12.15 2.34
C VAL A 28 -3.62 -10.97 2.29
N PHE A 29 -3.52 -10.12 1.26
CA PHE A 29 -4.41 -8.99 1.06
C PHE A 29 -5.88 -9.42 0.97
N ILE A 30 -6.22 -10.43 0.17
CA ILE A 30 -7.61 -10.86 -0.01
C ILE A 30 -8.21 -11.53 1.25
N ARG A 31 -7.39 -12.25 2.03
CA ARG A 31 -7.80 -12.82 3.31
C ARG A 31 -8.01 -11.73 4.37
N MET A 32 -7.16 -10.72 4.41
CA MET A 32 -7.34 -9.52 5.21
C MET A 32 -8.61 -8.78 4.79
N ALA A 33 -8.86 -8.63 3.49
CA ALA A 33 -10.05 -7.98 2.94
C ALA A 33 -11.35 -8.63 3.45
N LYS A 34 -11.41 -9.97 3.52
CA LYS A 34 -12.55 -10.68 4.12
C LYS A 34 -12.79 -10.26 5.56
N GLN A 35 -11.76 -10.20 6.40
CA GLN A 35 -11.90 -9.80 7.81
C GLN A 35 -12.38 -8.35 7.95
N VAL A 36 -11.89 -7.45 7.09
CA VAL A 36 -12.35 -6.07 7.05
C VAL A 36 -13.81 -6.00 6.60
N LYS A 37 -14.19 -6.73 5.55
CA LYS A 37 -15.55 -6.77 5.01
C LYS A 37 -16.59 -7.22 6.04
N GLU A 38 -16.24 -8.18 6.90
CA GLU A 38 -17.09 -8.67 8.00
C GLU A 38 -17.38 -7.58 9.06
N LYS A 39 -16.51 -6.58 9.20
CA LYS A 39 -16.63 -5.50 10.20
C LYS A 39 -17.08 -4.17 9.58
N VAL A 40 -16.85 -3.99 8.29
CA VAL A 40 -17.18 -2.79 7.51
C VAL A 40 -17.91 -3.23 6.24
N PRO A 41 -19.24 -3.43 6.30
CA PRO A 41 -20.02 -3.98 5.17
C PRO A 41 -19.93 -3.18 3.86
N ASN A 42 -19.69 -1.86 3.92
CA ASN A 42 -19.48 -1.00 2.76
C ASN A 42 -18.00 -0.90 2.33
N ALA A 43 -17.10 -1.76 2.84
CA ALA A 43 -15.71 -1.80 2.39
C ALA A 43 -15.60 -2.36 0.96
N HIS A 44 -14.78 -1.72 0.14
CA HIS A 44 -14.36 -2.15 -1.19
C HIS A 44 -12.85 -2.30 -1.25
N PHE A 45 -12.38 -3.19 -2.11
CA PHE A 45 -10.97 -3.57 -2.21
C PHE A 45 -10.50 -3.40 -3.64
N ILE A 46 -9.40 -2.69 -3.84
CA ILE A 46 -8.83 -2.45 -5.17
C ILE A 46 -7.43 -3.08 -5.23
N ILE A 47 -7.19 -3.92 -6.24
CA ILE A 47 -5.87 -4.41 -6.61
C ILE A 47 -5.51 -3.77 -7.96
N VAL A 48 -4.51 -2.90 -7.95
CA VAL A 48 -3.99 -2.26 -9.16
C VAL A 48 -2.78 -3.05 -9.66
N GLY A 49 -2.98 -3.81 -10.71
CA GLY A 49 -1.97 -4.68 -11.30
C GLY A 49 -2.56 -6.00 -11.78
N ASN A 50 -1.70 -6.82 -12.38
CA ASN A 50 -2.04 -8.16 -12.87
C ASN A 50 -1.01 -9.18 -12.36
N GLY A 51 -1.27 -10.46 -12.59
CA GLY A 51 -0.33 -11.52 -12.25
C GLY A 51 -0.96 -12.91 -12.21
N ASN A 52 -0.13 -13.91 -11.94
CA ASN A 52 -0.51 -15.31 -12.03
C ASN A 52 -1.44 -15.80 -10.91
N GLN A 53 -1.66 -14.99 -9.87
CA GLN A 53 -2.57 -15.32 -8.77
C GLN A 53 -3.97 -14.70 -8.93
N GLU A 54 -4.26 -14.01 -10.04
CA GLU A 54 -5.53 -13.30 -10.22
C GLU A 54 -6.74 -14.23 -10.10
N ASP A 55 -6.72 -15.40 -10.75
CA ASP A 55 -7.82 -16.34 -10.72
C ASP A 55 -8.08 -16.87 -9.31
N GLU A 56 -7.03 -17.14 -8.56
CA GLU A 56 -7.12 -17.56 -7.16
C GLU A 56 -7.77 -16.48 -6.29
N ILE A 57 -7.37 -15.22 -6.48
CA ILE A 57 -7.89 -14.07 -5.73
C ILE A 57 -9.38 -13.85 -6.05
N ARG A 58 -9.76 -13.89 -7.32
CA ARG A 58 -11.17 -13.78 -7.75
C ARG A 58 -12.01 -14.92 -7.19
N LYS A 59 -11.49 -16.16 -7.27
CA LYS A 59 -12.15 -17.34 -6.71
C LYS A 59 -12.36 -17.19 -5.21
N TYR A 60 -11.34 -16.74 -4.45
CA TYR A 60 -11.47 -16.54 -3.02
C TYR A 60 -12.57 -15.54 -2.67
N ALA A 61 -12.64 -14.40 -3.35
CA ALA A 61 -13.68 -13.40 -3.13
C ALA A 61 -15.08 -13.96 -3.44
N LYS A 62 -15.21 -14.76 -4.49
CA LYS A 62 -16.45 -15.42 -4.86
C LYS A 62 -16.90 -16.43 -3.81
N ASP A 63 -16.01 -17.31 -3.40
CA ASP A 63 -16.31 -18.37 -2.41
C ASP A 63 -16.68 -17.78 -1.03
N ASN A 64 -16.25 -16.53 -0.75
CA ASN A 64 -16.54 -15.82 0.49
C ASN A 64 -17.59 -14.70 0.35
N GLY A 65 -18.27 -14.58 -0.80
CA GLY A 65 -19.45 -13.75 -0.98
C GLY A 65 -19.20 -12.24 -1.08
N PHE A 66 -18.00 -11.80 -1.51
CA PHE A 66 -17.71 -10.36 -1.66
C PHE A 66 -17.07 -9.97 -3.02
N SER A 67 -17.36 -10.75 -4.07
CA SER A 67 -16.87 -10.47 -5.43
C SER A 67 -17.19 -9.06 -5.91
N GLU A 68 -18.39 -8.57 -5.61
CA GLU A 68 -18.86 -7.23 -6.02
C GLU A 68 -18.07 -6.10 -5.33
N SER A 69 -17.35 -6.41 -4.27
CA SER A 69 -16.53 -5.46 -3.53
C SER A 69 -15.04 -5.57 -3.88
N LEU A 70 -14.65 -6.49 -4.76
CA LEU A 70 -13.28 -6.67 -5.23
C LEU A 70 -13.12 -6.14 -6.65
N HIS A 71 -12.21 -5.20 -6.84
CA HIS A 71 -11.91 -4.58 -8.12
C HIS A 71 -10.45 -4.83 -8.48
N ILE A 72 -10.21 -5.55 -9.58
CA ILE A 72 -8.87 -5.80 -10.13
C ILE A 72 -8.78 -5.05 -11.45
N THR A 73 -7.87 -4.07 -11.52
CA THR A 73 -7.78 -3.16 -12.68
C THR A 73 -6.98 -3.75 -13.85
N GLY A 74 -6.18 -4.79 -13.58
CA GLY A 74 -5.10 -5.17 -14.48
C GLY A 74 -3.95 -4.16 -14.43
N TRP A 75 -3.03 -4.27 -15.38
CA TRP A 75 -1.94 -3.31 -15.52
C TRP A 75 -2.49 -1.94 -16.01
N VAL A 76 -1.97 -0.85 -15.44
CA VAL A 76 -2.36 0.52 -15.78
C VAL A 76 -1.12 1.41 -15.90
N ASP A 77 -1.16 2.39 -16.83
CA ASP A 77 -0.07 3.36 -17.02
C ASP A 77 0.07 4.33 -15.85
N ASN A 78 -1.05 4.71 -15.24
CA ASN A 78 -1.09 5.67 -14.15
C ASN A 78 -1.79 5.09 -12.92
N PRO A 79 -1.06 4.41 -12.02
CA PRO A 79 -1.64 3.86 -10.79
C PRO A 79 -2.09 4.95 -9.82
N MET A 80 -1.52 6.16 -9.86
CA MET A 80 -1.85 7.26 -8.95
C MET A 80 -3.34 7.58 -8.96
N SER A 81 -3.99 7.55 -10.13
CA SER A 81 -5.43 7.81 -10.28
C SER A 81 -6.33 6.77 -9.58
N TYR A 82 -5.79 5.62 -9.21
CA TYR A 82 -6.46 4.60 -8.38
C TYR A 82 -6.05 4.72 -6.93
N ILE A 83 -4.78 5.04 -6.64
CA ILE A 83 -4.29 5.29 -5.27
C ILE A 83 -5.09 6.41 -4.62
N GLU A 84 -5.44 7.45 -5.36
CA GLU A 84 -6.31 8.55 -4.88
C GLU A 84 -7.66 8.07 -4.32
N LEU A 85 -8.16 6.92 -4.77
CA LEU A 85 -9.42 6.34 -4.27
C LEU A 85 -9.29 5.64 -2.93
N PHE A 86 -8.08 5.27 -2.51
CA PHE A 86 -7.85 4.49 -1.31
C PHE A 86 -8.09 5.32 -0.05
N ASP A 87 -8.74 4.74 0.93
CA ASP A 87 -8.78 5.24 2.31
C ASP A 87 -7.65 4.63 3.14
N VAL A 88 -7.20 3.40 2.77
CA VAL A 88 -6.00 2.75 3.31
C VAL A 88 -5.23 2.08 2.17
N ALA A 89 -3.93 2.30 2.11
CA ALA A 89 -3.03 1.64 1.18
C ALA A 89 -2.26 0.49 1.87
N CYS A 90 -2.13 -0.65 1.19
CA CYS A 90 -1.46 -1.82 1.72
C CYS A 90 -0.25 -2.24 0.87
N LEU A 91 0.86 -2.61 1.52
CA LEU A 91 1.98 -3.31 0.93
C LEU A 91 2.38 -4.49 1.84
N LEU A 92 1.77 -5.65 1.61
CA LEU A 92 1.92 -6.84 2.46
C LEU A 92 2.94 -7.84 1.90
N SER A 93 3.96 -7.34 1.20
CA SER A 93 4.97 -8.15 0.54
C SER A 93 5.69 -9.11 1.49
N ARG A 94 6.01 -10.30 0.99
CA ARG A 94 6.85 -11.28 1.70
C ARG A 94 8.32 -10.93 1.66
N TRP A 95 8.75 -10.29 0.57
CA TRP A 95 10.09 -9.70 0.42
C TRP A 95 10.02 -8.47 -0.48
N GLU A 96 10.86 -7.45 -0.19
CA GLU A 96 10.81 -6.18 -0.90
C GLU A 96 12.18 -5.49 -0.95
N GLY A 97 12.71 -5.25 -2.15
CA GLY A 97 14.00 -4.60 -2.32
C GLY A 97 13.99 -3.13 -1.87
N PHE A 98 12.92 -2.38 -2.20
CA PHE A 98 12.75 -0.99 -1.75
C PHE A 98 11.27 -0.67 -1.42
N GLY A 99 10.33 -1.10 -2.28
CA GLY A 99 8.92 -0.74 -2.11
C GLY A 99 8.58 0.65 -2.67
N LEU A 100 8.91 0.90 -3.93
CA LEU A 100 8.70 2.20 -4.60
C LEU A 100 7.27 2.74 -4.44
N VAL A 101 6.29 1.88 -4.28
CA VAL A 101 4.89 2.29 -4.09
C VAL A 101 4.64 2.98 -2.73
N LEU A 102 5.49 2.76 -1.72
CA LEU A 102 5.33 3.41 -0.41
C LEU A 102 5.46 4.94 -0.47
N PRO A 103 6.51 5.50 -1.11
CA PRO A 103 6.54 6.94 -1.38
C PRO A 103 5.35 7.44 -2.20
N GLU A 104 4.83 6.66 -3.16
CA GLU A 104 3.64 7.03 -3.94
C GLU A 104 2.39 7.11 -3.06
N TYR A 105 2.20 6.18 -2.14
CA TYR A 105 1.12 6.23 -1.14
C TYR A 105 1.24 7.45 -0.22
N MET A 106 2.46 7.75 0.25
CA MET A 106 2.72 8.95 1.07
C MET A 106 2.40 10.23 0.31
N MET A 107 2.84 10.35 -0.96
CA MET A 107 2.54 11.50 -1.83
C MET A 107 1.04 11.70 -2.04
N ALA A 108 0.30 10.60 -2.17
CA ALA A 108 -1.17 10.62 -2.29
C ALA A 108 -1.89 10.87 -0.96
N GLY A 109 -1.15 11.07 0.14
CA GLY A 109 -1.74 11.29 1.47
C GLY A 109 -2.52 10.08 1.98
N LYS A 110 -2.04 8.85 1.70
CA LYS A 110 -2.72 7.62 2.14
C LYS A 110 -2.07 7.04 3.38
N PRO A 111 -2.86 6.69 4.41
CA PRO A 111 -2.34 5.92 5.54
C PRO A 111 -1.96 4.52 5.06
N ILE A 112 -0.85 3.99 5.58
CA ILE A 112 -0.21 2.79 5.06
C ILE A 112 -0.23 1.68 6.11
N VAL A 113 -0.60 0.47 5.66
CA VAL A 113 -0.35 -0.79 6.37
C VAL A 113 0.64 -1.60 5.54
N ALA A 114 1.79 -1.96 6.11
CA ALA A 114 2.82 -2.69 5.39
C ALA A 114 3.39 -3.85 6.22
N SER A 115 3.92 -4.86 5.54
CA SER A 115 4.63 -5.95 6.20
C SER A 115 6.03 -5.52 6.65
N ARG A 116 6.52 -6.13 7.73
CA ARG A 116 7.89 -5.93 8.26
C ARG A 116 8.89 -6.78 7.45
N ALA A 117 8.91 -6.58 6.12
CA ALA A 117 9.77 -7.31 5.20
C ALA A 117 10.95 -6.44 4.73
N ASP A 118 12.15 -7.00 4.76
CA ASP A 118 13.41 -6.45 4.21
C ASP A 118 13.56 -4.91 4.38
N ALA A 119 13.48 -4.17 3.26
CA ALA A 119 13.68 -2.71 3.26
C ALA A 119 12.47 -1.90 3.73
N ILE A 120 11.28 -2.49 3.88
CA ILE A 120 10.06 -1.76 4.27
C ILE A 120 10.23 -1.02 5.61
N PRO A 121 10.81 -1.59 6.69
CA PRO A 121 11.02 -0.88 7.96
C PRO A 121 11.99 0.32 7.88
N ASN A 122 12.78 0.42 6.80
CA ASN A 122 13.61 1.60 6.57
C ASN A 122 12.80 2.80 6.04
N ILE A 123 11.61 2.54 5.48
CA ILE A 123 10.71 3.54 4.92
C ILE A 123 9.57 3.82 5.88
N ILE A 124 8.92 2.77 6.37
CA ILE A 124 7.78 2.85 7.29
C ILE A 124 8.28 2.71 8.72
N ARG A 125 8.03 3.72 9.54
CA ARG A 125 8.21 3.71 10.99
C ARG A 125 6.88 3.42 11.64
N ASP A 126 6.81 2.29 12.34
CA ASP A 126 5.57 1.77 12.93
C ASP A 126 4.93 2.76 13.91
N GLY A 127 3.65 3.07 13.69
CA GLY A 127 2.89 4.03 14.49
C GLY A 127 3.21 5.51 14.23
N GLU A 128 4.21 5.84 13.37
CA GLU A 128 4.57 7.20 13.02
C GLU A 128 4.05 7.61 11.65
N ASN A 129 4.48 6.93 10.56
CA ASN A 129 4.11 7.23 9.18
C ASN A 129 3.38 6.07 8.48
N GLY A 130 3.09 5.00 9.21
CA GLY A 130 2.36 3.81 8.78
C GLY A 130 2.26 2.81 9.92
N LEU A 131 1.56 1.71 9.70
CA LEU A 131 1.50 0.57 10.62
C LEU A 131 2.21 -0.62 10.00
N LEU A 132 3.10 -1.25 10.78
CA LEU A 132 3.81 -2.45 10.37
C LEU A 132 3.18 -3.69 11.00
N VAL A 133 3.07 -4.75 10.21
CA VAL A 133 2.61 -6.07 10.64
C VAL A 133 3.66 -7.12 10.26
N GLU A 134 3.63 -8.28 10.90
CA GLU A 134 4.54 -9.37 10.51
C GLU A 134 4.19 -9.91 9.13
N VAL A 135 5.18 -10.50 8.45
CA VAL A 135 4.99 -11.13 7.15
C VAL A 135 3.96 -12.26 7.29
N ASP A 136 3.02 -12.35 6.34
CA ASP A 136 1.92 -13.30 6.32
C ASP A 136 0.90 -13.19 7.49
N ASP A 137 0.99 -12.13 8.32
CA ASP A 137 0.04 -11.90 9.41
C ASP A 137 -1.27 -11.25 8.89
N VAL A 138 -2.14 -12.09 8.37
CA VAL A 138 -3.49 -11.69 7.91
C VAL A 138 -4.29 -11.01 9.01
N ALA A 139 -4.23 -11.54 10.24
CA ALA A 139 -5.01 -11.02 11.36
C ALA A 139 -4.49 -9.66 11.83
N GLY A 140 -3.18 -9.48 11.91
CA GLY A 140 -2.54 -8.21 12.20
C GLY A 140 -2.85 -7.15 11.15
N ALA A 141 -2.78 -7.51 9.86
CA ALA A 141 -3.13 -6.62 8.76
C ALA A 141 -4.60 -6.16 8.84
N GLY A 142 -5.54 -7.07 9.08
CA GLY A 142 -6.95 -6.75 9.28
C GLY A 142 -7.19 -5.80 10.47
N LYS A 143 -6.54 -6.08 11.62
CA LYS A 143 -6.60 -5.19 12.79
C LYS A 143 -6.03 -3.81 12.51
N ALA A 144 -4.89 -3.71 11.80
CA ALA A 144 -4.25 -2.45 11.45
C ALA A 144 -5.16 -1.60 10.54
N VAL A 145 -5.75 -2.20 9.50
CA VAL A 145 -6.72 -1.52 8.62
C VAL A 145 -7.94 -1.04 9.41
N LEU A 146 -8.53 -1.89 10.24
CA LEU A 146 -9.69 -1.54 11.05
C LEU A 146 -9.38 -0.48 12.12
N ARG A 147 -8.16 -0.43 12.59
CA ARG A 147 -7.69 0.61 13.51
C ARG A 147 -7.64 1.96 12.81
N ILE A 148 -7.06 2.05 11.61
CA ILE A 148 -7.05 3.27 10.79
C ILE A 148 -8.48 3.72 10.45
N TYR A 149 -9.37 2.76 10.16
CA TYR A 149 -10.79 3.05 9.89
C TYR A 149 -11.51 3.71 11.07
N ARG A 150 -11.17 3.34 12.31
CA ARG A 150 -11.88 3.77 13.54
C ARG A 150 -11.25 4.95 14.24
N GLU A 151 -9.95 5.17 14.07
CA GLU A 151 -9.16 6.15 14.81
C GLU A 151 -8.73 7.29 13.86
N ASP A 152 -9.59 8.31 13.71
CA ASP A 152 -9.33 9.46 12.82
C ASP A 152 -8.03 10.18 13.19
N GLU A 153 -7.77 10.41 14.50
CA GLU A 153 -6.53 11.05 14.95
C GLU A 153 -5.27 10.25 14.59
N LEU A 154 -5.33 8.92 14.68
CA LEU A 154 -4.24 8.07 14.23
C LEU A 154 -4.02 8.20 12.73
N ARG A 155 -5.10 8.06 11.95
CA ARG A 155 -5.05 8.18 10.49
C ARG A 155 -4.40 9.49 10.05
N ASP A 156 -4.89 10.60 10.59
CA ASP A 156 -4.44 11.94 10.22
C ASP A 156 -2.96 12.16 10.59
N ARG A 157 -2.53 11.65 11.75
CA ARG A 157 -1.13 11.69 12.18
C ARG A 157 -0.24 10.88 11.25
N LEU A 158 -0.62 9.65 10.90
CA LEU A 158 0.15 8.79 9.98
C LEU A 158 0.31 9.45 8.60
N VAL A 159 -0.77 10.04 8.08
CA VAL A 159 -0.76 10.75 6.80
C VAL A 159 0.15 11.98 6.87
N ALA A 160 0.00 12.83 7.87
CA ALA A 160 0.80 14.04 7.99
C ALA A 160 2.30 13.72 8.08
N GLN A 161 2.66 12.70 8.86
CA GLN A 161 4.07 12.28 8.96
C GLN A 161 4.56 11.64 7.66
N GLY A 162 3.75 10.82 6.97
CA GLY A 162 4.08 10.23 5.68
C GLY A 162 4.36 11.29 4.61
N MET A 163 3.50 12.30 4.51
CA MET A 163 3.68 13.42 3.58
C MET A 163 4.98 14.21 3.87
N LYS A 164 5.27 14.45 5.14
CA LYS A 164 6.54 15.07 5.54
C LYS A 164 7.74 14.23 5.13
N ASP A 165 7.69 12.93 5.41
CA ASP A 165 8.80 12.01 5.10
C ASP A 165 9.07 11.91 3.60
N VAL A 166 8.03 11.84 2.76
CA VAL A 166 8.25 11.78 1.30
C VAL A 166 8.88 13.05 0.77
N HIS A 167 8.49 14.20 1.28
CA HIS A 167 9.10 15.47 0.92
C HIS A 167 10.57 15.55 1.35
N ASP A 168 10.87 15.14 2.58
CA ASP A 168 12.20 15.32 3.18
C ASP A 168 13.20 14.23 2.76
N ARG A 169 12.74 13.00 2.49
CA ARG A 169 13.61 11.83 2.30
C ARG A 169 13.64 11.31 0.87
N PHE A 170 12.54 11.47 0.11
CA PHE A 170 12.37 10.87 -1.23
C PHE A 170 12.27 11.91 -2.34
N ASN A 171 12.75 13.13 -2.08
CA ASN A 171 12.84 14.18 -3.11
C ASN A 171 13.94 13.82 -4.12
N ALA A 172 13.57 13.67 -5.39
CA ALA A 172 14.47 13.28 -6.47
C ALA A 172 15.66 14.26 -6.64
N GLN A 173 15.43 15.55 -6.42
CA GLN A 173 16.48 16.56 -6.52
C GLN A 173 17.55 16.36 -5.43
N ARG A 174 17.13 16.11 -4.18
CA ARG A 174 18.03 15.83 -3.06
C ARG A 174 18.83 14.55 -3.29
N VAL A 175 18.17 13.47 -3.75
CA VAL A 175 18.84 12.20 -4.08
C VAL A 175 19.90 12.42 -5.15
N SER A 176 19.60 13.20 -6.19
CA SER A 176 20.56 13.58 -7.24
C SER A 176 21.76 14.37 -6.70
N GLU A 177 21.51 15.35 -5.82
CA GLU A 177 22.56 16.14 -5.18
C GLU A 177 23.48 15.31 -4.27
N GLU A 178 22.89 14.39 -3.48
CA GLU A 178 23.65 13.49 -2.62
C GLU A 178 24.50 12.51 -3.43
N HIS A 179 23.98 11.97 -4.54
CA HIS A 179 24.77 11.16 -5.47
C HIS A 179 25.88 11.97 -6.13
N GLY A 180 25.62 13.20 -6.56
CA GLY A 180 26.66 14.10 -7.11
C GLY A 180 27.83 14.28 -6.16
N LYS A 181 27.55 14.62 -4.89
CA LYS A 181 28.58 14.74 -3.83
C LYS A 181 29.36 13.44 -3.61
N LEU A 182 28.69 12.30 -3.69
CA LEU A 182 29.32 10.99 -3.56
C LEU A 182 30.30 10.73 -4.73
N PHE A 183 29.90 11.00 -5.95
CA PHE A 183 30.74 10.87 -7.15
C PHE A 183 31.96 11.80 -7.07
N GLU A 184 31.79 13.07 -6.70
CA GLU A 184 32.89 14.02 -6.52
C GLU A 184 33.90 13.53 -5.47
N LYS A 185 33.43 13.03 -4.33
CA LYS A 185 34.27 12.46 -3.26
C LYS A 185 35.12 11.26 -3.73
N TYR A 186 34.55 10.42 -4.59
CA TYR A 186 35.29 9.24 -5.12
C TYR A 186 36.19 9.61 -6.31
N ALA A 187 35.81 10.58 -7.13
CA ALA A 187 36.66 11.10 -8.20
C ALA A 187 37.92 11.78 -7.63
N ALA A 188 37.79 12.57 -6.56
CA ALA A 188 38.92 13.24 -5.88
C ALA A 188 39.88 12.27 -5.18
N LYS A 189 39.49 11.03 -4.92
CA LYS A 189 40.39 10.01 -4.31
C LYS A 189 41.27 9.25 -5.32
N LYS A 190 41.07 9.47 -6.63
CA LYS A 190 41.83 8.84 -7.70
C LYS A 190 42.94 9.71 -8.30
N LEU A 191 43.18 10.87 -7.75
CA LEU A 191 44.32 11.77 -8.00
C LEU A 191 45.28 11.79 -6.79
#